data_f099a4eedea300fc485aa3aa409cd5c1
#
_entry.id   f099a4eedea300fc485aa3aa409cd5c1
#
_cell.length_a   1.000
_cell.length_b   1.000
_cell.length_c   1.000
_cell.angle_alpha   90.00
_cell.angle_beta   90.00
_cell.angle_gamma   90.00
#
_symmetry.space_group_name_H-M   'P 1'
#
loop_
_entity.id
_entity.type
_entity.pdbx_description
1 polymer ?
#
loop_
_entity_poly.entity_id
_entity_poly.type
_entity_poly.pdbx_seq_one_letter_code
_entity_poly.pdbx_strand_id
1 'polypeptide(L)'
;MENAPEESSFYIIANNLAIDLVNTVTSELNGESLAAWAKAVGLFGEKPAGNWREKSVADVIRFRDKLREIVITLVETKDISDAAIAWINKTLGRKSGHSELVRTAEGFAKRSRIEINEPKDIAFPVIESFVDLVAFGNIDYIRKCERPECLLYFYDTTKNHKRRWCSMAVCGNRAKVAKFYERQRSKR
;
A
#
# COMPACT_ATOMS: atom_id res chain seq x y z
N MET A 1 -19.26 -7.26 -24.29
CA MET A 1 -19.55 -7.72 -22.92
C MET A 1 -18.19 -7.85 -22.25
N GLU A 2 -17.70 -6.76 -21.69
CA GLU A 2 -16.44 -6.78 -20.92
C GLU A 2 -16.77 -7.31 -19.53
N ASN A 3 -16.10 -8.40 -19.15
CA ASN A 3 -16.21 -9.02 -17.85
C ASN A 3 -15.88 -8.01 -16.76
N ALA A 4 -16.80 -7.82 -15.81
CA ALA A 4 -16.52 -7.15 -14.57
C ALA A 4 -15.33 -7.88 -13.89
N PRO A 5 -14.36 -7.17 -13.33
CA PRO A 5 -13.26 -7.82 -12.63
C PRO A 5 -13.80 -8.59 -11.42
N GLU A 6 -13.35 -9.84 -11.29
CA GLU A 6 -13.67 -10.72 -10.18
C GLU A 6 -13.43 -10.06 -8.82
N GLU A 7 -14.29 -10.38 -7.86
CA GLU A 7 -14.50 -9.75 -6.54
C GLU A 7 -13.32 -9.82 -5.53
N SER A 8 -12.07 -9.77 -5.96
CA SER A 8 -10.91 -9.69 -5.06
C SER A 8 -9.84 -8.69 -5.51
N SER A 9 -10.21 -7.64 -6.25
CA SER A 9 -9.21 -6.69 -6.74
C SER A 9 -8.77 -5.72 -5.64
N PHE A 10 -7.60 -5.94 -5.09
CA PHE A 10 -6.90 -4.95 -4.28
C PHE A 10 -6.55 -3.71 -5.11
N TYR A 11 -6.67 -2.54 -4.49
CA TYR A 11 -6.26 -1.29 -5.12
C TYR A 11 -4.73 -1.11 -4.99
N ILE A 12 -3.98 -1.67 -5.94
CA ILE A 12 -2.53 -1.44 -6.08
C ILE A 12 -2.35 -0.16 -6.90
N ILE A 13 -2.35 0.97 -6.24
CA ILE A 13 -2.41 2.30 -6.87
C ILE A 13 -1.43 3.30 -6.27
N ALA A 14 -0.77 2.90 -5.18
CA ALA A 14 0.04 3.81 -4.40
C ALA A 14 1.49 3.90 -4.87
N ASN A 15 1.95 2.99 -5.74
CA ASN A 15 3.36 2.86 -6.15
C ASN A 15 4.31 2.70 -4.95
N ASN A 16 3.80 2.20 -3.83
CA ASN A 16 4.57 1.93 -2.61
C ASN A 16 3.90 0.80 -1.84
N LEU A 17 4.69 -0.21 -1.50
CA LEU A 17 4.23 -1.46 -0.90
C LEU A 17 3.51 -1.23 0.44
N ALA A 18 4.01 -0.30 1.25
CA ALA A 18 3.42 0.02 2.55
C ALA A 18 2.04 0.68 2.39
N ILE A 19 1.92 1.64 1.48
CA ILE A 19 0.66 2.33 1.23
C ILE A 19 -0.35 1.38 0.57
N ASP A 20 0.10 0.46 -0.32
CA ASP A 20 -0.78 -0.55 -0.92
C ASP A 20 -1.30 -1.53 0.14
N LEU A 21 -0.49 -1.95 1.14
CA LEU A 21 -1.00 -2.75 2.26
C LEU A 21 -2.00 -1.96 3.12
N VAL A 22 -1.71 -0.71 3.44
CA VAL A 22 -2.63 0.18 4.18
C VAL A 22 -3.99 0.31 3.48
N ASN A 23 -4.01 0.27 2.16
CA ASN A 23 -5.21 0.36 1.35
C ASN A 23 -6.06 -0.93 1.36
N THR A 24 -5.54 -2.07 1.81
CA THR A 24 -6.32 -3.32 1.94
C THR A 24 -7.43 -3.25 3.00
N VAL A 25 -7.51 -2.17 3.76
CA VAL A 25 -8.59 -1.92 4.74
C VAL A 25 -9.99 -1.96 4.11
N THR A 26 -10.10 -1.76 2.80
CA THR A 26 -11.38 -1.80 2.06
C THR A 26 -11.80 -3.20 1.64
N SER A 27 -10.99 -4.22 1.94
CA SER A 27 -11.19 -5.61 1.55
C SER A 27 -11.12 -6.52 2.78
N GLU A 28 -11.86 -7.61 2.75
CA GLU A 28 -11.71 -8.66 3.74
C GLU A 28 -10.35 -9.34 3.55
N LEU A 29 -9.52 -9.34 4.60
CA LEU A 29 -8.20 -9.92 4.56
C LEU A 29 -8.19 -11.29 5.26
N ASN A 30 -7.99 -12.33 4.47
CA ASN A 30 -7.77 -13.70 4.90
C ASN A 30 -6.49 -14.25 4.25
N GLY A 31 -6.13 -15.49 4.54
CA GLY A 31 -4.88 -16.07 4.02
C GLY A 31 -4.82 -16.14 2.48
N GLU A 32 -5.95 -16.39 1.84
CA GLU A 32 -6.04 -16.47 0.37
C GLU A 32 -5.94 -15.08 -0.26
N SER A 33 -6.74 -14.12 0.21
CA SER A 33 -6.72 -12.76 -0.31
C SER A 33 -5.36 -12.08 -0.04
N LEU A 34 -4.74 -12.31 1.12
CA LEU A 34 -3.41 -11.79 1.41
C LEU A 34 -2.33 -12.39 0.49
N ALA A 35 -2.41 -13.71 0.19
CA ALA A 35 -1.50 -14.34 -0.76
C ALA A 35 -1.66 -13.76 -2.18
N ALA A 36 -2.90 -13.52 -2.61
CA ALA A 36 -3.20 -12.87 -3.89
C ALA A 36 -2.63 -11.44 -3.94
N TRP A 37 -2.82 -10.66 -2.88
CA TRP A 37 -2.24 -9.32 -2.76
C TRP A 37 -0.71 -9.35 -2.83
N ALA A 38 -0.07 -10.20 -2.02
CA ALA A 38 1.38 -10.30 -1.96
C ALA A 38 2.01 -10.73 -3.30
N LYS A 39 1.32 -11.61 -4.04
CA LYS A 39 1.69 -11.96 -5.42
C LYS A 39 1.56 -10.76 -6.35
N ALA A 40 0.46 -10.05 -6.29
CA ALA A 40 0.17 -8.91 -7.16
C ALA A 40 1.15 -7.74 -6.97
N VAL A 41 1.67 -7.54 -5.75
CA VAL A 41 2.72 -6.53 -5.46
C VAL A 41 4.15 -7.07 -5.64
N GLY A 42 4.32 -8.32 -6.10
CA GLY A 42 5.62 -8.91 -6.44
C GLY A 42 6.47 -9.33 -5.24
N LEU A 43 5.89 -9.58 -4.07
CA LEU A 43 6.62 -10.04 -2.88
C LEU A 43 7.14 -11.45 -3.02
N PHE A 44 6.53 -12.28 -3.86
CA PHE A 44 7.01 -13.61 -4.23
C PHE A 44 6.57 -13.95 -5.66
N GLY A 45 7.19 -14.99 -6.25
CA GLY A 45 6.87 -15.47 -7.59
C GLY A 45 5.47 -16.09 -7.70
N GLU A 46 5.33 -17.22 -8.41
CA GLU A 46 4.02 -17.80 -8.68
C GLU A 46 3.27 -18.31 -7.45
N LYS A 47 3.98 -18.75 -6.42
CA LYS A 47 3.38 -19.29 -5.18
C LYS A 47 4.14 -18.83 -3.94
N PRO A 48 3.44 -18.51 -2.84
CA PRO A 48 4.08 -18.33 -1.55
C PRO A 48 4.71 -19.66 -1.09
N ALA A 49 5.78 -19.55 -0.30
CA ALA A 49 6.33 -20.70 0.39
C ALA A 49 5.33 -21.12 1.48
N GLY A 50 4.52 -22.15 1.22
CA GLY A 50 3.54 -22.69 2.16
C GLY A 50 2.07 -22.39 1.84
N ASN A 51 1.18 -23.05 2.58
CA ASN A 51 -0.27 -22.89 2.44
C ASN A 51 -0.78 -21.72 3.32
N TRP A 52 -0.90 -20.54 2.76
CA TRP A 52 -1.38 -19.35 3.48
C TRP A 52 -2.89 -19.37 3.75
N ARG A 53 -3.67 -20.18 3.03
CA ARG A 53 -5.14 -20.26 3.21
C ARG A 53 -5.53 -20.62 4.64
N GLU A 54 -4.75 -21.50 5.27
CA GLU A 54 -5.00 -22.01 6.62
C GLU A 54 -4.24 -21.25 7.71
N LYS A 55 -3.40 -20.26 7.32
CA LYS A 55 -2.61 -19.49 8.26
C LYS A 55 -3.38 -18.28 8.78
N SER A 56 -3.17 -17.97 10.05
CA SER A 56 -3.72 -16.75 10.65
C SER A 56 -3.10 -15.50 10.03
N VAL A 57 -3.95 -14.57 9.62
CA VAL A 57 -3.57 -13.23 9.14
C VAL A 57 -3.75 -12.14 10.20
N ALA A 58 -4.13 -12.51 11.42
CA ALA A 58 -4.42 -11.55 12.50
C ALA A 58 -3.23 -10.64 12.82
N ASP A 59 -2.00 -11.16 12.76
CA ASP A 59 -0.78 -10.37 12.96
C ASP A 59 -0.58 -9.34 11.85
N VAL A 60 -0.90 -9.71 10.61
CA VAL A 60 -0.81 -8.81 9.45
C VAL A 60 -1.86 -7.72 9.55
N ILE A 61 -3.08 -8.05 9.96
CA ILE A 61 -4.15 -7.07 10.17
C ILE A 61 -3.74 -6.07 11.24
N ARG A 62 -3.25 -6.52 12.40
CA ARG A 62 -2.75 -5.63 13.47
C ARG A 62 -1.60 -4.75 12.99
N PHE A 63 -0.65 -5.31 12.24
CA PHE A 63 0.45 -4.57 11.65
C PHE A 63 -0.04 -3.51 10.66
N ARG A 64 -0.92 -3.89 9.73
CA ARG A 64 -1.54 -2.98 8.77
C ARG A 64 -2.27 -1.83 9.45
N ASP A 65 -3.08 -2.14 10.46
CA ASP A 65 -3.89 -1.15 11.15
C ASP A 65 -2.99 -0.16 11.90
N LYS A 66 -1.91 -0.63 12.55
CA LYS A 66 -0.93 0.25 13.19
C LYS A 66 -0.17 1.12 12.18
N LEU A 67 0.25 0.54 11.06
CA LEU A 67 0.88 1.30 9.99
C LEU A 67 -0.07 2.35 9.40
N ARG A 68 -1.37 2.01 9.29
CA ARG A 68 -2.40 2.93 8.82
C ARG A 68 -2.57 4.12 9.75
N GLU A 69 -2.58 3.93 11.07
CA GLU A 69 -2.60 5.04 12.05
C GLU A 69 -1.42 5.98 11.83
N ILE A 70 -0.21 5.42 11.63
CA ILE A 70 1.00 6.20 11.36
C ILE A 70 0.86 6.99 10.06
N VAL A 71 0.38 6.37 8.98
CA VAL A 71 0.16 7.06 7.69
C VAL A 71 -0.87 8.16 7.80
N ILE A 72 -1.96 7.96 8.54
CA ILE A 72 -2.98 8.99 8.79
C ILE A 72 -2.34 10.20 9.47
N THR A 73 -1.67 9.96 10.60
CA THR A 73 -0.99 11.02 11.37
C THR A 73 0.05 11.75 10.51
N LEU A 74 0.88 11.02 9.78
CA LEU A 74 1.89 11.60 8.88
C LEU A 74 1.27 12.50 7.81
N VAL A 75 0.15 12.11 7.21
CA VAL A 75 -0.54 12.93 6.20
C VAL A 75 -1.11 14.21 6.80
N GLU A 76 -1.62 14.14 8.04
CA GLU A 76 -2.24 15.27 8.74
C GLU A 76 -1.22 16.23 9.35
N THR A 77 -0.19 15.71 10.00
CA THR A 77 0.77 16.50 10.79
C THR A 77 2.09 16.78 10.08
N LYS A 78 2.40 16.01 9.03
CA LYS A 78 3.70 15.98 8.35
C LYS A 78 4.86 15.58 9.27
N ASP A 79 4.55 14.78 10.28
CA ASP A 79 5.50 14.33 11.29
C ASP A 79 5.24 12.87 11.70
N ILE A 80 6.26 12.22 12.25
CA ILE A 80 6.20 10.86 12.80
C ILE A 80 6.68 10.94 14.25
N SER A 81 5.80 10.60 15.20
CA SER A 81 6.14 10.62 16.63
C SER A 81 7.25 9.63 17.01
N ASP A 82 7.98 9.92 18.09
CA ASP A 82 9.04 9.02 18.61
C ASP A 82 8.51 7.61 18.92
N ALA A 83 7.28 7.49 19.40
CA ALA A 83 6.64 6.20 19.64
C ALA A 83 6.41 5.40 18.33
N ALA A 84 6.04 6.08 17.27
CA ALA A 84 5.89 5.47 15.94
C ALA A 84 7.26 5.07 15.37
N ILE A 85 8.28 5.92 15.51
CA ILE A 85 9.67 5.61 15.11
C ILE A 85 10.17 4.38 15.87
N ALA A 86 9.96 4.31 17.19
CA ALA A 86 10.35 3.15 17.99
C ALA A 86 9.67 1.85 17.53
N TRP A 87 8.36 1.91 17.19
CA TRP A 87 7.62 0.77 16.66
C TRP A 87 8.14 0.34 15.28
N ILE A 88 8.43 1.28 14.38
CA ILE A 88 9.03 1.04 13.05
C ILE A 88 10.37 0.33 13.21
N ASN A 89 11.25 0.87 14.04
CA ASN A 89 12.59 0.31 14.29
C ASN A 89 12.54 -1.09 14.91
N LYS A 90 11.59 -1.33 15.82
CA LYS A 90 11.35 -2.67 16.39
C LYS A 90 10.90 -3.67 15.31
N THR A 91 10.11 -3.22 14.35
CA THR A 91 9.65 -4.06 13.23
C THR A 91 10.79 -4.36 12.26
N LEU A 92 11.61 -3.36 11.91
CA LEU A 92 12.82 -3.53 11.10
C LEU A 92 13.83 -4.48 11.75
N GLY A 93 13.96 -4.45 13.06
CA GLY A 93 14.85 -5.34 13.82
C GLY A 93 14.49 -6.83 13.77
N ARG A 94 13.29 -7.17 13.29
CA ARG A 94 12.84 -8.57 13.05
C ARG A 94 13.28 -9.14 11.71
N LYS A 95 14.35 -8.64 11.16
CA LYS A 95 14.86 -8.95 9.83
C LYS A 95 14.97 -10.46 9.57
N SER A 96 14.24 -10.96 8.59
CA SER A 96 14.39 -12.29 8.02
C SER A 96 14.87 -12.18 6.56
N GLY A 97 16.16 -11.97 6.36
CA GLY A 97 16.69 -11.92 5.00
C GLY A 97 17.99 -11.12 4.86
N HIS A 98 18.54 -11.13 3.66
CA HIS A 98 19.75 -10.40 3.29
C HIS A 98 19.59 -9.77 1.91
N SER A 99 20.42 -8.77 1.64
CA SER A 99 20.54 -8.22 0.30
C SER A 99 21.69 -8.88 -0.44
N GLU A 100 21.49 -9.17 -1.70
CA GLU A 100 22.49 -9.70 -2.62
C GLU A 100 22.66 -8.79 -3.85
N LEU A 101 23.87 -8.74 -4.39
CA LEU A 101 24.12 -8.12 -5.69
C LEU A 101 23.92 -9.18 -6.78
N VAL A 102 23.03 -8.91 -7.71
CA VAL A 102 22.76 -9.81 -8.84
C VAL A 102 23.08 -9.13 -10.16
N ARG A 103 23.52 -9.93 -11.13
CA ARG A 103 23.68 -9.46 -12.51
C ARG A 103 22.34 -9.56 -13.24
N THR A 104 21.98 -8.51 -13.96
CA THR A 104 20.81 -8.46 -14.85
C THR A 104 21.26 -8.18 -16.28
N ALA A 105 20.33 -8.18 -17.23
CA ALA A 105 20.61 -7.81 -18.61
C ALA A 105 21.07 -6.35 -18.75
N GLU A 106 20.58 -5.46 -17.87
CA GLU A 106 20.92 -4.03 -17.86
C GLU A 106 22.14 -3.71 -16.97
N GLY A 107 22.78 -4.71 -16.35
CA GLY A 107 23.96 -4.51 -15.49
C GLY A 107 23.84 -5.20 -14.14
N PHE A 108 23.84 -4.45 -13.04
CA PHE A 108 23.76 -4.97 -11.68
C PHE A 108 22.54 -4.42 -10.95
N ALA A 109 21.91 -5.26 -10.13
CA ALA A 109 20.80 -4.86 -9.27
C ALA A 109 21.00 -5.38 -7.84
N LYS A 110 20.56 -4.60 -6.86
CA LYS A 110 20.40 -5.08 -5.48
C LYS A 110 19.10 -5.88 -5.42
N ARG A 111 19.16 -7.12 -4.98
CA ARG A 111 18.01 -7.96 -4.70
C ARG A 111 17.94 -8.22 -3.21
N SER A 112 16.80 -7.93 -2.60
CA SER A 112 16.53 -8.37 -1.22
C SER A 112 15.99 -9.80 -1.27
N ARG A 113 16.72 -10.74 -0.65
CA ARG A 113 16.20 -12.08 -0.38
C ARG A 113 15.53 -12.05 0.99
N ILE A 114 14.24 -12.01 0.98
CA ILE A 114 13.41 -12.10 2.18
C ILE A 114 12.71 -13.44 2.12
N GLU A 115 12.89 -14.25 3.16
CA GLU A 115 12.16 -15.51 3.27
C GLU A 115 10.76 -15.22 3.82
N ILE A 116 9.77 -15.34 2.95
CA ILE A 116 8.36 -15.13 3.29
C ILE A 116 7.70 -16.51 3.36
N ASN A 117 7.77 -17.13 4.53
CA ASN A 117 7.25 -18.47 4.80
C ASN A 117 5.83 -18.38 5.39
N GLU A 118 5.53 -17.32 6.14
CA GLU A 118 4.26 -17.11 6.81
C GLU A 118 3.71 -15.70 6.51
N PRO A 119 2.39 -15.48 6.64
CA PRO A 119 1.77 -14.17 6.42
C PRO A 119 2.46 -13.00 7.15
N LYS A 120 2.88 -13.21 8.42
CA LYS A 120 3.54 -12.19 9.22
C LYS A 120 4.88 -11.69 8.66
N ASP A 121 5.54 -12.51 7.83
CA ASP A 121 6.88 -12.19 7.30
C ASP A 121 6.83 -11.02 6.29
N ILE A 122 5.64 -10.71 5.74
CA ILE A 122 5.47 -9.52 4.89
C ILE A 122 5.69 -8.20 5.63
N ALA A 123 5.62 -8.19 6.95
CA ALA A 123 5.78 -6.97 7.72
C ALA A 123 7.15 -6.31 7.49
N PHE A 124 8.22 -7.11 7.29
CA PHE A 124 9.55 -6.57 7.06
C PHE A 124 9.66 -5.83 5.72
N PRO A 125 9.38 -6.42 4.53
CA PRO A 125 9.47 -5.70 3.27
C PRO A 125 8.51 -4.52 3.19
N VAL A 126 7.35 -4.61 3.82
CA VAL A 126 6.39 -3.52 3.87
C VAL A 126 6.92 -2.34 4.69
N ILE A 127 7.47 -2.60 5.89
CA ILE A 127 8.01 -1.51 6.72
C ILE A 127 9.29 -0.92 6.12
N GLU A 128 10.14 -1.74 5.47
CA GLU A 128 11.31 -1.28 4.72
C GLU A 128 10.88 -0.30 3.61
N SER A 129 9.85 -0.65 2.83
CA SER A 129 9.28 0.23 1.81
C SER A 129 8.72 1.54 2.37
N PHE A 130 8.14 1.51 3.57
CA PHE A 130 7.66 2.72 4.25
C PHE A 130 8.83 3.61 4.68
N VAL A 131 9.87 3.03 5.25
CA VAL A 131 11.07 3.76 5.67
C VAL A 131 11.77 4.40 4.48
N ASP A 132 11.94 3.67 3.38
CA ASP A 132 12.50 4.23 2.15
C ASP A 132 11.67 5.41 1.63
N LEU A 133 10.34 5.29 1.68
CA LEU A 133 9.44 6.37 1.27
C LEU A 133 9.60 7.62 2.14
N VAL A 134 9.73 7.46 3.44
CA VAL A 134 9.85 8.58 4.39
C VAL A 134 11.26 9.19 4.37
N ALA A 135 12.31 8.34 4.28
CA ALA A 135 13.69 8.79 4.35
C ALA A 135 14.20 9.42 3.04
N PHE A 136 13.75 8.90 1.90
CA PHE A 136 14.27 9.30 0.59
C PHE A 136 13.22 9.93 -0.32
N GLY A 137 11.94 9.79 0.00
CA GLY A 137 10.84 10.42 -0.71
C GLY A 137 10.49 11.80 -0.14
N ASN A 138 9.39 12.35 -0.64
CA ASN A 138 8.81 13.58 -0.08
C ASN A 138 7.47 13.24 0.60
N ILE A 139 7.41 13.41 1.91
CA ILE A 139 6.22 13.10 2.72
C ILE A 139 4.98 13.92 2.32
N ASP A 140 5.16 15.11 1.72
CA ASP A 140 4.06 15.94 1.22
C ASP A 140 3.33 15.30 0.04
N TYR A 141 3.96 14.34 -0.64
CA TYR A 141 3.36 13.62 -1.76
C TYR A 141 2.57 12.39 -1.31
N ILE A 142 2.62 12.02 -0.03
CA ILE A 142 1.72 11.04 0.56
C ILE A 142 0.39 11.73 0.84
N ARG A 143 -0.67 11.31 0.15
CA ARG A 143 -1.98 11.99 0.18
C ARG A 143 -3.12 11.01 0.38
N LYS A 144 -4.18 11.49 1.04
CA LYS A 144 -5.49 10.86 1.05
C LYS A 144 -6.25 11.22 -0.23
N CYS A 145 -7.02 10.29 -0.77
CA CYS A 145 -7.96 10.59 -1.86
C CYS A 145 -8.96 11.65 -1.42
N GLU A 146 -9.17 12.70 -2.25
CA GLU A 146 -10.07 13.81 -1.91
C GLU A 146 -11.57 13.47 -2.03
N ARG A 147 -11.94 12.27 -2.51
CA ARG A 147 -13.33 11.85 -2.50
C ARG A 147 -13.74 11.53 -1.05
N PRO A 148 -14.82 12.14 -0.50
CA PRO A 148 -15.18 12.02 0.93
C PRO A 148 -15.30 10.58 1.43
N GLU A 149 -15.92 9.69 0.65
CA GLU A 149 -16.15 8.29 1.03
C GLU A 149 -14.95 7.38 0.74
N CYS A 150 -13.86 7.92 0.16
CA CYS A 150 -12.70 7.13 -0.19
C CYS A 150 -11.71 7.05 0.98
N LEU A 151 -11.35 5.84 1.36
CA LEU A 151 -10.43 5.57 2.47
C LEU A 151 -8.97 5.38 2.01
N LEU A 152 -8.69 5.51 0.70
CA LEU A 152 -7.40 5.16 0.11
C LEU A 152 -6.40 6.31 0.19
N TYR A 153 -5.14 5.93 0.37
CA TYR A 153 -3.96 6.78 0.31
C TYR A 153 -3.16 6.47 -0.96
N PHE A 154 -2.32 7.39 -1.39
CA PHE A 154 -1.40 7.19 -2.51
C PHE A 154 -0.18 8.09 -2.38
N TYR A 155 0.92 7.70 -3.02
CA TYR A 155 2.08 8.55 -3.23
C TYR A 155 1.98 9.20 -4.61
N ASP A 156 2.05 10.52 -4.66
CA ASP A 156 1.88 11.29 -5.88
C ASP A 156 3.20 11.35 -6.67
N THR A 157 3.36 10.44 -7.62
CA THR A 157 4.50 10.38 -8.54
C THR A 157 4.29 11.19 -9.82
N THR A 158 3.22 11.98 -9.94
CA THR A 158 2.97 12.78 -11.14
C THR A 158 3.96 13.96 -11.24
N LYS A 159 4.32 14.35 -12.46
CA LYS A 159 5.31 15.42 -12.71
C LYS A 159 5.00 16.73 -11.95
N ASN A 160 3.73 17.07 -11.79
CA ASN A 160 3.30 18.32 -11.19
C ASN A 160 2.89 18.17 -9.72
N HIS A 161 2.91 16.95 -9.15
CA HIS A 161 2.51 16.62 -7.78
C HIS A 161 1.14 17.23 -7.38
N LYS A 162 0.16 17.16 -8.32
CA LYS A 162 -1.20 17.71 -8.14
C LYS A 162 -2.29 16.65 -8.23
N ARG A 163 -1.93 15.36 -8.09
CA ARG A 163 -2.88 14.26 -8.07
C ARG A 163 -3.79 14.38 -6.84
N ARG A 164 -5.10 14.41 -7.06
CA ARG A 164 -6.14 14.57 -6.04
C ARG A 164 -6.86 13.25 -5.72
N TRP A 165 -6.88 12.33 -6.67
CA TRP A 165 -7.66 11.11 -6.60
C TRP A 165 -6.75 9.88 -6.59
N CYS A 166 -7.11 8.87 -5.79
CA CYS A 166 -6.41 7.58 -5.81
C CYS A 166 -6.44 6.90 -7.18
N SER A 167 -7.50 7.13 -7.96
CA SER A 167 -7.62 6.75 -9.36
C SER A 167 -8.45 7.79 -10.10
N MET A 168 -7.95 8.27 -11.24
CA MET A 168 -8.69 9.20 -12.07
C MET A 168 -9.90 8.52 -12.71
N ALA A 169 -9.74 7.26 -13.14
CA ALA A 169 -10.80 6.48 -13.77
C ALA A 169 -11.99 6.20 -12.83
N VAL A 170 -11.73 6.03 -11.54
CA VAL A 170 -12.77 5.72 -10.54
C VAL A 170 -13.15 6.99 -9.77
N CYS A 171 -12.31 7.44 -8.85
CA CYS A 171 -12.65 8.54 -7.94
C CYS A 171 -12.71 9.89 -8.65
N GLY A 172 -11.82 10.16 -9.61
CA GLY A 172 -11.84 11.40 -10.39
C GLY A 172 -13.08 11.54 -11.23
N ASN A 173 -13.51 10.48 -11.94
CA ASN A 173 -14.72 10.51 -12.75
C ASN A 173 -15.98 10.66 -11.88
N ARG A 174 -16.08 9.94 -10.76
CA ARG A 174 -17.21 10.10 -9.81
C ARG A 174 -17.30 11.52 -9.26
N ALA A 175 -16.16 12.15 -8.92
CA ALA A 175 -16.15 13.53 -8.46
C ALA A 175 -16.59 14.52 -9.53
N LYS A 176 -16.23 14.31 -10.80
CA LYS A 176 -16.72 15.13 -11.94
C LYS A 176 -18.22 15.02 -12.11
N VAL A 177 -18.76 13.81 -12.04
CA VAL A 177 -20.20 13.54 -12.15
C VAL A 177 -20.96 14.22 -11.01
N ALA A 178 -20.51 14.07 -9.75
CA ALA A 178 -21.12 14.73 -8.60
C ALA A 178 -21.19 16.25 -8.78
N LYS A 179 -20.07 16.88 -9.17
CA LYS A 179 -20.00 18.33 -9.42
C LYS A 179 -20.91 18.78 -10.57
N PHE A 180 -21.11 17.95 -11.59
CA PHE A 180 -22.05 18.24 -12.66
C PHE A 180 -23.49 18.31 -12.14
N TYR A 181 -23.94 17.32 -11.36
CA TYR A 181 -25.28 17.32 -10.77
C TYR A 181 -25.51 18.47 -9.76
N GLU A 182 -24.55 18.81 -8.93
CA GLU A 182 -24.61 19.97 -8.05
C GLU A 182 -24.87 21.26 -8.82
N ARG A 183 -24.13 21.49 -9.93
CA ARG A 183 -24.32 22.67 -10.79
C ARG A 183 -25.71 22.70 -11.46
N GLN A 184 -26.28 21.55 -11.79
CA GLN A 184 -27.63 21.50 -12.35
C GLN A 184 -28.71 21.83 -11.30
N ARG A 185 -28.50 21.37 -10.04
CA ARG A 185 -29.43 21.70 -8.93
C ARG A 185 -29.41 23.17 -8.58
N SER A 186 -28.26 23.83 -8.58
CA SER A 186 -28.14 25.25 -8.26
C SER A 186 -28.65 26.20 -9.37
N LYS A 187 -29.02 25.66 -10.54
CA LYS A 187 -29.61 26.42 -11.64
C LYS A 187 -31.14 26.29 -11.73
N ARG A 188 -31.75 25.46 -10.87
CA ARG A 188 -33.20 25.32 -10.71
C ARG A 188 -33.68 26.08 -9.50
#